data_77b35ca412fef165ccbb6db95216af4f
#
_entry.id   77b35ca412fef165ccbb6db95216af4f
#
_cell.length_a   1.000
_cell.length_b   1.000
_cell.length_c   1.000
_cell.angle_alpha   90.00
_cell.angle_beta   90.00
_cell.angle_gamma   90.00
#
_symmetry.space_group_name_H-M   'P 1'
#
loop_
_entity.id
_entity.type
_entity.pdbx_description
1 polymer ?
#
loop_
_entity_poly.entity_id
_entity_poly.type
_entity_poly.pdbx_seq_one_letter_code
_entity_poly.pdbx_strand_id
1 'polypeptide(L)'
;MKRIFTLLMGGLVLFSTACDSDKESGVTGSEWFLTPESTVNGTTVEVRCETKFGAGVLTGANSGFTYAAVTSAGVGSFESTATATASGSTIAATLSNLQPETLYVVYAYADFGGARMQSTGTTFTTGTVTDLPDPDPDSPAFGTPEATNVTASGATLSCGFAFEQSTADYTLYFEYRPVSGGSYTQKSVTAGTGVKSVTLSGLAASTAYEFRLCAEWQGERYVSDMGRFTTSSSEGGLTAYSGWVELPIEKGDPDLYYAHHICPDFRVDGHLARNYTVCFSGEHHCPVWVAAPRHACYEVKGTNRTDAYGKDPDIRSDIQYNSDATGGGCNKGHMLGSAERLVTRAVNRQVFYYTNIAPQYSSNFNNGGGAWNKLEAFVDAQVCKDTTYVVIGTYFETFTDAYGKSCSPATIEFGGRSDVTRPSMFYYLILRSKSGTTGKSVYDLSASDLKCAAFVLRHNIEKGHTPRKEDMRSVAEIERLTGFTFFANIPNAPKDNYNPSDWGL
;
A
#
# COMPACT_ATOMS: atom_id res chain seq x y z
N MET A 1 -25.47 51.19 -13.52
CA MET A 1 -25.69 50.30 -14.66
C MET A 1 -25.33 48.86 -14.18
N LYS A 2 -26.37 48.12 -13.89
CA LYS A 2 -26.26 46.72 -13.47
C LYS A 2 -25.86 45.88 -14.68
N ARG A 3 -24.76 45.17 -14.64
CA ARG A 3 -24.47 44.06 -15.54
C ARG A 3 -24.69 42.75 -14.77
N ILE A 4 -25.77 42.14 -15.13
CA ILE A 4 -26.19 40.82 -14.77
C ILE A 4 -25.17 39.84 -15.39
N PHE A 5 -24.42 39.10 -14.57
CA PHE A 5 -23.72 37.90 -15.03
C PHE A 5 -24.73 36.76 -14.99
N THR A 6 -25.28 36.46 -16.15
CA THR A 6 -25.99 35.21 -16.38
C THR A 6 -24.95 34.11 -16.44
N LEU A 7 -24.81 33.36 -15.35
CA LEU A 7 -23.99 32.15 -15.33
C LEU A 7 -24.74 31.08 -16.12
N LEU A 8 -24.17 30.69 -17.24
CA LEU A 8 -24.59 29.55 -18.04
C LEU A 8 -24.63 28.31 -17.15
N MET A 9 -25.83 27.83 -16.85
CA MET A 9 -26.04 26.42 -16.58
C MET A 9 -25.90 25.65 -17.89
N GLY A 10 -24.71 25.53 -18.39
CA GLY A 10 -24.34 24.57 -19.42
C GLY A 10 -24.10 23.25 -18.75
N GLY A 11 -24.98 22.28 -18.97
CA GLY A 11 -24.78 20.92 -18.49
C GLY A 11 -23.42 20.43 -18.92
N LEU A 12 -22.60 20.02 -17.95
CA LEU A 12 -21.38 19.33 -18.21
C LEU A 12 -21.69 17.90 -18.66
N VAL A 13 -22.22 17.81 -19.87
CA VAL A 13 -22.12 16.64 -20.73
C VAL A 13 -20.78 16.78 -21.42
N LEU A 14 -19.72 16.51 -20.70
CA LEU A 14 -18.38 16.46 -21.25
C LEU A 14 -17.66 15.30 -20.61
N PHE A 15 -17.76 14.21 -21.32
CA PHE A 15 -16.65 13.29 -21.49
C PHE A 15 -17.13 12.06 -22.25
N SER A 16 -17.64 12.33 -23.47
CA SER A 16 -17.72 11.30 -24.48
C SER A 16 -17.20 11.85 -25.81
N THR A 17 -15.94 12.30 -25.83
CA THR A 17 -15.21 12.46 -27.10
C THR A 17 -13.72 12.44 -26.83
N ALA A 18 -13.17 11.26 -26.65
CA ALA A 18 -11.84 10.93 -27.13
C ALA A 18 -11.63 9.42 -26.99
N CYS A 19 -11.60 8.79 -28.10
CA CYS A 19 -11.33 7.40 -28.43
C CYS A 19 -12.58 6.57 -28.63
N ASP A 20 -12.93 6.57 -29.91
CA ASP A 20 -13.69 5.54 -30.57
C ASP A 20 -12.92 4.22 -30.49
N SER A 21 -13.54 3.25 -29.97
CA SER A 21 -13.60 1.83 -30.15
C SER A 21 -13.62 1.06 -28.82
N ASP A 22 -14.69 0.32 -28.70
CA ASP A 22 -14.95 -0.79 -27.79
C ASP A 22 -15.62 -0.44 -26.44
N LYS A 23 -16.96 -0.48 -26.55
CA LYS A 23 -17.91 -0.87 -25.51
C LYS A 23 -17.44 -0.66 -24.06
N GLU A 24 -17.84 0.48 -23.53
CA GLU A 24 -18.06 0.68 -22.12
C GLU A 24 -18.80 -0.55 -21.55
N SER A 25 -18.14 -1.27 -20.65
CA SER A 25 -18.85 -1.93 -19.57
C SER A 25 -19.37 -0.77 -18.71
N GLY A 26 -20.57 -0.30 -19.01
CA GLY A 26 -21.18 0.82 -18.33
C GLY A 26 -21.13 0.56 -16.83
N VAL A 27 -20.77 1.58 -16.05
CA VAL A 27 -21.08 1.66 -14.63
C VAL A 27 -22.60 1.61 -14.54
N THR A 28 -23.12 0.40 -14.49
CA THR A 28 -24.55 0.12 -14.36
C THR A 28 -24.91 0.31 -12.90
N GLY A 29 -25.90 1.13 -12.61
CA GLY A 29 -26.46 1.20 -11.28
C GLY A 29 -26.52 2.59 -10.66
N SER A 30 -26.25 3.66 -11.41
CA SER A 30 -26.44 5.03 -10.90
C SER A 30 -27.87 5.32 -10.47
N GLU A 31 -28.85 4.59 -11.01
CA GLU A 31 -30.25 4.68 -10.62
C GLU A 31 -30.54 4.19 -9.18
N TRP A 32 -29.59 3.47 -8.56
CA TRP A 32 -29.67 3.00 -7.18
C TRP A 32 -29.16 4.01 -6.15
N PHE A 33 -28.53 5.10 -6.59
CA PHE A 33 -28.01 6.17 -5.74
C PHE A 33 -28.81 7.45 -5.98
N LEU A 34 -29.01 8.24 -4.94
CA LEU A 34 -29.34 9.64 -5.08
C LEU A 34 -28.05 10.43 -5.38
N THR A 35 -28.20 11.70 -5.76
CA THR A 35 -27.03 12.57 -5.91
C THR A 35 -26.35 12.77 -4.56
N PRO A 36 -25.03 12.56 -4.46
CA PRO A 36 -24.31 12.82 -3.22
C PRO A 36 -24.45 14.29 -2.78
N GLU A 37 -24.63 14.51 -1.51
CA GLU A 37 -24.65 15.82 -0.85
C GLU A 37 -23.32 16.06 -0.15
N SER A 38 -22.88 17.31 -0.06
CA SER A 38 -21.66 17.71 0.60
C SER A 38 -21.89 18.92 1.49
N THR A 39 -21.33 18.88 2.70
CA THR A 39 -21.27 20.03 3.62
C THR A 39 -19.80 20.39 3.81
N VAL A 40 -19.41 21.57 3.33
CA VAL A 40 -18.02 22.06 3.34
C VAL A 40 -17.75 22.82 4.64
N ASN A 41 -16.67 22.43 5.31
CA ASN A 41 -16.12 23.13 6.47
C ASN A 41 -14.60 23.31 6.26
N GLY A 42 -14.20 24.43 5.69
CA GLY A 42 -12.80 24.67 5.32
C GLY A 42 -12.29 23.65 4.31
N THR A 43 -11.24 22.94 4.67
CA THR A 43 -10.63 21.84 3.87
C THR A 43 -11.16 20.46 4.25
N THR A 44 -12.12 20.38 5.15
CA THR A 44 -12.84 19.16 5.52
C THR A 44 -14.24 19.19 4.96
N VAL A 45 -14.74 18.10 4.42
CA VAL A 45 -16.05 18.03 3.78
C VAL A 45 -16.76 16.76 4.23
N GLU A 46 -17.94 16.92 4.83
CA GLU A 46 -18.84 15.81 5.06
C GLU A 46 -19.59 15.49 3.77
N VAL A 47 -19.53 14.23 3.35
CA VAL A 47 -20.24 13.73 2.16
C VAL A 47 -21.24 12.66 2.56
N ARG A 48 -22.42 12.72 1.97
CA ARG A 48 -23.51 11.79 2.24
C ARG A 48 -24.22 11.43 0.94
N CYS A 49 -24.60 10.17 0.81
CA CYS A 49 -25.41 9.71 -0.30
C CYS A 49 -26.53 8.78 0.19
N GLU A 50 -27.75 9.10 -0.11
CA GLU A 50 -28.86 8.18 0.07
C GLU A 50 -28.95 7.22 -1.11
N THR A 51 -29.29 5.97 -0.82
CA THR A 51 -29.42 4.92 -1.82
C THR A 51 -30.82 4.29 -1.80
N LYS A 52 -31.20 3.63 -2.87
CA LYS A 52 -32.43 2.84 -2.96
C LYS A 52 -32.22 1.37 -2.56
N PHE A 53 -31.03 1.04 -2.03
CA PHE A 53 -30.78 -0.30 -1.50
C PHE A 53 -31.62 -0.53 -0.26
N GLY A 54 -32.16 -1.75 -0.12
CA GLY A 54 -32.88 -2.12 1.10
C GLY A 54 -32.00 -2.13 2.36
N ALA A 55 -32.61 -1.91 3.50
CA ALA A 55 -31.90 -1.96 4.79
C ALA A 55 -31.13 -3.29 4.94
N GLY A 56 -29.85 -3.22 5.26
CA GLY A 56 -28.97 -4.39 5.43
C GLY A 56 -28.20 -4.78 4.17
N VAL A 57 -28.58 -4.34 2.98
CA VAL A 57 -27.84 -4.64 1.73
C VAL A 57 -26.46 -4.00 1.74
N LEU A 58 -26.36 -2.78 2.23
CA LEU A 58 -25.08 -2.06 2.34
C LEU A 58 -24.17 -2.59 3.47
N THR A 59 -24.72 -3.27 4.47
CA THR A 59 -23.96 -3.74 5.65
C THR A 59 -22.92 -4.82 5.27
N GLY A 60 -23.12 -5.51 4.14
CA GLY A 60 -22.19 -6.52 3.63
C GLY A 60 -21.42 -6.08 2.38
N ALA A 61 -21.63 -4.83 1.92
CA ALA A 61 -20.97 -4.28 0.76
C ALA A 61 -19.84 -3.33 1.18
N ASN A 62 -18.74 -3.37 0.44
CA ASN A 62 -17.74 -2.31 0.55
C ASN A 62 -18.32 -1.06 -0.11
N SER A 63 -18.58 -0.01 0.68
CA SER A 63 -19.19 1.21 0.18
C SER A 63 -18.42 2.44 0.66
N GLY A 64 -18.44 3.51 -0.14
CA GLY A 64 -17.70 4.73 0.17
C GLY A 64 -17.88 5.81 -0.87
N PHE A 65 -16.89 6.70 -0.94
CA PHE A 65 -16.82 7.78 -1.91
C PHE A 65 -15.48 7.75 -2.64
N THR A 66 -15.52 8.05 -3.94
CA THR A 66 -14.34 8.41 -4.72
C THR A 66 -14.41 9.89 -5.05
N TYR A 67 -13.29 10.60 -4.95
CA TYR A 67 -13.23 12.03 -5.20
C TYR A 67 -11.90 12.43 -5.85
N ALA A 68 -11.91 13.50 -6.62
CA ALA A 68 -10.73 14.06 -7.27
C ALA A 68 -10.81 15.56 -7.40
N ALA A 69 -9.67 16.25 -7.34
CA ALA A 69 -9.58 17.67 -7.63
C ALA A 69 -9.83 17.93 -9.12
N VAL A 70 -10.56 18.99 -9.42
CA VAL A 70 -10.85 19.45 -10.79
C VAL A 70 -10.02 20.71 -11.04
N THR A 71 -9.14 20.66 -12.02
CA THR A 71 -8.25 21.77 -12.40
C THR A 71 -8.52 22.20 -13.84
N SER A 72 -7.85 23.26 -14.29
CA SER A 72 -7.89 23.67 -15.70
C SER A 72 -7.32 22.61 -16.66
N ALA A 73 -6.51 21.67 -16.14
CA ALA A 73 -5.96 20.55 -16.90
C ALA A 73 -6.91 19.33 -16.95
N GLY A 74 -8.04 19.36 -16.22
CA GLY A 74 -9.03 18.31 -16.13
C GLY A 74 -9.20 17.76 -14.70
N VAL A 75 -9.84 16.60 -14.60
CA VAL A 75 -10.03 15.89 -13.33
C VAL A 75 -8.73 15.18 -12.95
N GLY A 76 -8.29 15.37 -11.71
CA GLY A 76 -7.11 14.70 -11.15
C GLY A 76 -7.33 13.22 -10.87
N SER A 77 -6.37 12.60 -10.21
CA SER A 77 -6.47 11.21 -9.74
C SER A 77 -7.55 11.07 -8.67
N PHE A 78 -8.37 10.02 -8.79
CA PHE A 78 -9.40 9.72 -7.79
C PHE A 78 -8.79 9.09 -6.55
N GLU A 79 -9.17 9.62 -5.39
CA GLU A 79 -8.94 9.02 -4.09
C GLU A 79 -10.24 8.33 -3.61
N SER A 80 -10.12 7.32 -2.75
CA SER A 80 -11.27 6.61 -2.17
C SER A 80 -11.26 6.75 -0.66
N THR A 81 -12.44 6.90 -0.07
CA THR A 81 -12.55 6.84 1.39
C THR A 81 -12.36 5.41 1.86
N ALA A 82 -11.45 5.20 2.83
CA ALA A 82 -11.15 3.87 3.38
C ALA A 82 -12.33 3.27 4.15
N THR A 83 -13.18 4.10 4.74
CA THR A 83 -14.38 3.67 5.49
C THR A 83 -15.47 4.70 5.34
N ALA A 84 -16.58 4.32 4.71
CA ALA A 84 -17.82 5.05 4.86
C ALA A 84 -18.70 4.32 5.88
N THR A 85 -19.38 5.07 6.74
CA THR A 85 -20.40 4.49 7.60
C THR A 85 -21.64 4.25 6.78
N ALA A 86 -22.00 2.98 6.56
CA ALA A 86 -23.29 2.62 6.00
C ALA A 86 -24.31 2.44 7.14
N SER A 87 -25.38 3.22 7.12
CA SER A 87 -26.48 3.12 8.08
C SER A 87 -27.80 3.09 7.35
N GLY A 88 -28.47 1.95 7.40
CA GLY A 88 -29.71 1.73 6.65
C GLY A 88 -29.46 1.80 5.13
N SER A 89 -30.01 2.83 4.46
CA SER A 89 -29.82 3.10 3.04
C SER A 89 -28.86 4.25 2.73
N THR A 90 -28.14 4.75 3.74
CA THR A 90 -27.27 5.92 3.60
C THR A 90 -25.79 5.54 3.71
N ILE A 91 -24.98 6.12 2.85
CA ILE A 91 -23.51 6.08 2.94
C ILE A 91 -23.04 7.47 3.34
N ALA A 92 -22.16 7.58 4.34
CA ALA A 92 -21.60 8.86 4.79
C ALA A 92 -20.11 8.73 5.10
N ALA A 93 -19.34 9.77 4.80
CA ALA A 93 -17.92 9.86 5.12
C ALA A 93 -17.50 11.32 5.32
N THR A 94 -16.36 11.52 5.97
CA THR A 94 -15.68 12.81 6.05
C THR A 94 -14.43 12.76 5.18
N LEU A 95 -14.33 13.70 4.23
CA LEU A 95 -13.14 13.92 3.42
C LEU A 95 -12.30 14.98 4.12
N SER A 96 -11.04 14.66 4.42
CA SER A 96 -10.12 15.56 5.12
C SER A 96 -8.88 15.83 4.27
N ASN A 97 -8.10 16.87 4.63
CA ASN A 97 -6.87 17.27 3.93
C ASN A 97 -7.06 17.64 2.46
N LEU A 98 -8.22 18.11 2.11
CA LEU A 98 -8.44 18.63 0.77
C LEU A 98 -7.65 19.94 0.57
N GLN A 99 -7.28 20.22 -0.68
CA GLN A 99 -6.63 21.50 -0.99
C GLN A 99 -7.63 22.64 -0.79
N PRO A 100 -7.25 23.76 -0.17
CA PRO A 100 -8.15 24.90 0.01
C PRO A 100 -8.55 25.51 -1.34
N GLU A 101 -9.71 26.16 -1.36
CA GLU A 101 -10.26 26.87 -2.53
C GLU A 101 -10.26 26.03 -3.83
N THR A 102 -10.37 24.72 -3.69
CA THR A 102 -10.23 23.75 -4.79
C THR A 102 -11.56 23.10 -5.09
N LEU A 103 -11.92 23.05 -6.37
CA LEU A 103 -13.10 22.32 -6.86
C LEU A 103 -12.80 20.82 -6.85
N TYR A 104 -13.69 20.04 -6.27
CA TYR A 104 -13.64 18.57 -6.26
C TYR A 104 -14.89 18.00 -6.92
N VAL A 105 -14.75 16.84 -7.56
CA VAL A 105 -15.85 15.97 -7.94
C VAL A 105 -15.87 14.75 -7.02
N VAL A 106 -17.05 14.32 -6.59
CA VAL A 106 -17.25 13.16 -5.71
C VAL A 106 -18.34 12.25 -6.23
N TYR A 107 -18.14 10.94 -6.09
CA TYR A 107 -19.07 9.86 -6.41
C TYR A 107 -19.23 8.95 -5.22
N ALA A 108 -20.45 8.56 -4.87
CA ALA A 108 -20.70 7.46 -3.96
C ALA A 108 -20.60 6.12 -4.69
N TYR A 109 -20.09 5.08 -4.04
CA TYR A 109 -20.03 3.73 -4.60
C TYR A 109 -20.43 2.66 -3.59
N ALA A 110 -20.82 1.50 -4.14
CA ALA A 110 -20.97 0.26 -3.39
C ALA A 110 -20.53 -0.92 -4.27
N ASP A 111 -19.75 -1.84 -3.69
CA ASP A 111 -19.21 -3.01 -4.36
C ASP A 111 -20.04 -4.24 -3.96
N PHE A 112 -20.66 -4.89 -4.95
CA PHE A 112 -21.47 -6.09 -4.79
C PHE A 112 -20.93 -7.22 -5.66
N GLY A 113 -20.45 -8.29 -5.04
CA GLY A 113 -20.06 -9.49 -5.78
C GLY A 113 -18.99 -9.27 -6.85
N GLY A 114 -18.09 -8.30 -6.64
CA GLY A 114 -17.02 -7.96 -7.56
C GLY A 114 -17.38 -6.90 -8.61
N ALA A 115 -18.62 -6.40 -8.61
CA ALA A 115 -19.04 -5.29 -9.46
C ALA A 115 -19.21 -4.01 -8.64
N ARG A 116 -18.61 -2.90 -9.08
CA ARG A 116 -18.81 -1.57 -8.51
C ARG A 116 -20.02 -0.90 -9.14
N MET A 117 -20.96 -0.48 -8.30
CA MET A 117 -22.03 0.43 -8.65
C MET A 117 -21.67 1.82 -8.13
N GLN A 118 -21.98 2.87 -8.88
CA GLN A 118 -21.56 4.23 -8.60
C GLN A 118 -22.66 5.24 -8.90
N SER A 119 -22.76 6.30 -8.07
CA SER A 119 -23.67 7.41 -8.29
C SER A 119 -23.26 8.25 -9.51
N THR A 120 -24.15 9.15 -9.93
CA THR A 120 -23.74 10.33 -10.70
C THR A 120 -22.81 11.19 -9.83
N GLY A 121 -21.84 11.88 -10.47
CA GLY A 121 -20.92 12.76 -9.76
C GLY A 121 -21.62 14.05 -9.32
N THR A 122 -21.20 14.56 -8.16
CA THR A 122 -21.50 15.93 -7.74
C THR A 122 -20.20 16.68 -7.46
N THR A 123 -20.25 18.00 -7.41
CA THR A 123 -19.07 18.82 -7.17
C THR A 123 -19.26 19.70 -5.95
N PHE A 124 -18.16 19.95 -5.25
CA PHE A 124 -18.08 20.95 -4.19
C PHE A 124 -16.77 21.73 -4.31
N THR A 125 -16.72 22.95 -3.77
CA THR A 125 -15.47 23.71 -3.65
C THR A 125 -15.13 23.82 -2.17
N THR A 126 -13.91 23.44 -1.79
CA THR A 126 -13.40 23.61 -0.43
C THR A 126 -13.29 25.10 -0.09
N GLY A 127 -13.46 25.41 1.18
CA GLY A 127 -13.27 26.77 1.70
C GLY A 127 -11.78 27.12 1.84
N THR A 128 -11.54 28.33 2.29
CA THR A 128 -10.24 28.76 2.81
C THR A 128 -9.89 27.93 4.05
N VAL A 129 -8.61 27.81 4.38
CA VAL A 129 -8.18 27.24 5.65
C VAL A 129 -8.65 28.18 6.77
N THR A 130 -9.80 27.87 7.35
CA THR A 130 -10.44 28.70 8.37
C THR A 130 -9.89 28.47 9.76
N ASP A 131 -8.92 27.59 9.93
CA ASP A 131 -8.38 27.20 11.24
C ASP A 131 -6.92 27.68 11.45
N LEU A 132 -6.48 28.68 10.69
CA LEU A 132 -5.29 29.43 11.07
C LEU A 132 -5.71 30.47 12.10
N PRO A 133 -5.15 30.42 13.32
CA PRO A 133 -5.39 31.47 14.30
C PRO A 133 -4.85 32.79 13.77
N ASP A 134 -5.44 33.91 14.23
CA ASP A 134 -4.89 35.23 13.94
C ASP A 134 -3.47 35.35 14.53
N PRO A 135 -2.49 35.82 13.77
CA PRO A 135 -1.14 36.00 14.28
C PRO A 135 -1.12 37.08 15.38
N ASP A 136 -0.39 36.78 16.44
CA ASP A 136 -0.16 37.70 17.58
C ASP A 136 1.36 37.93 17.70
N PRO A 137 1.84 39.17 17.81
CA PRO A 137 3.25 39.46 17.98
C PRO A 137 3.81 39.06 19.36
N ASP A 138 2.94 38.92 20.35
CA ASP A 138 3.33 38.69 21.74
C ASP A 138 3.13 37.22 22.18
N SER A 139 2.50 36.39 21.37
CA SER A 139 2.23 34.98 21.70
C SER A 139 2.00 34.09 20.47
N PRO A 140 2.63 32.90 20.42
CA PRO A 140 2.29 31.88 19.40
C PRO A 140 0.83 31.46 19.50
N ALA A 141 0.12 31.46 18.38
CA ALA A 141 -1.27 31.01 18.28
C ALA A 141 -1.38 29.69 17.52
N PHE A 142 -2.27 28.81 17.97
CA PHE A 142 -2.42 27.45 17.46
C PHE A 142 -3.86 27.21 17.01
N GLY A 143 -4.04 26.54 15.90
CA GLY A 143 -5.29 25.94 15.48
C GLY A 143 -5.56 24.59 16.15
N THR A 144 -6.59 23.91 15.70
CA THR A 144 -6.96 22.59 16.20
C THR A 144 -5.98 21.51 15.67
N PRO A 145 -5.39 20.69 16.55
CA PRO A 145 -4.55 19.57 16.12
C PRO A 145 -5.39 18.44 15.52
N GLU A 146 -4.99 17.94 14.35
CA GLU A 146 -5.66 16.85 13.64
C GLU A 146 -4.68 15.72 13.33
N ALA A 147 -5.18 14.48 13.35
CA ALA A 147 -4.44 13.31 12.90
C ALA A 147 -5.18 12.64 11.75
N THR A 148 -4.45 12.39 10.67
CA THR A 148 -4.97 11.84 9.43
C THR A 148 -4.09 10.71 8.94
N ASN A 149 -4.49 9.99 7.88
CA ASN A 149 -3.75 8.84 7.35
C ASN A 149 -3.32 7.86 8.46
N VAL A 150 -4.23 7.63 9.43
CA VAL A 150 -3.97 6.76 10.57
C VAL A 150 -3.99 5.31 10.10
N THR A 151 -2.86 4.64 10.23
CA THR A 151 -2.65 3.23 9.92
C THR A 151 -2.35 2.44 11.19
N ALA A 152 -2.04 1.16 11.08
CA ALA A 152 -1.61 0.34 12.21
C ALA A 152 -0.24 0.79 12.78
N SER A 153 0.61 1.42 11.95
CA SER A 153 1.98 1.79 12.33
C SER A 153 2.34 3.25 12.08
N GLY A 154 1.40 4.07 11.60
CA GLY A 154 1.68 5.47 11.24
C GLY A 154 0.48 6.38 11.33
N ALA A 155 0.73 7.69 11.29
CA ALA A 155 -0.27 8.75 11.20
C ALA A 155 0.39 10.03 10.65
N THR A 156 -0.41 10.90 10.05
CA THR A 156 0.02 12.28 9.73
C THR A 156 -0.63 13.21 10.74
N LEU A 157 0.19 13.97 11.46
CA LEU A 157 -0.25 15.00 12.41
C LEU A 157 -0.23 16.35 11.71
N SER A 158 -1.23 17.19 11.96
CA SER A 158 -1.31 18.56 11.46
C SER A 158 -1.87 19.51 12.52
N CYS A 159 -1.50 20.79 12.42
CA CYS A 159 -2.01 21.86 13.29
C CYS A 159 -1.74 23.21 12.62
N GLY A 160 -2.72 24.11 12.64
CA GLY A 160 -2.54 25.50 12.27
C GLY A 160 -1.59 26.21 13.24
N PHE A 161 -0.76 27.12 12.73
CA PHE A 161 0.17 27.92 13.54
C PHE A 161 0.30 29.32 12.98
N ALA A 162 0.22 30.32 13.83
CA ALA A 162 0.47 31.70 13.46
C ALA A 162 1.31 32.40 14.53
N PHE A 163 2.33 33.14 14.10
CA PHE A 163 3.18 33.95 14.96
C PHE A 163 3.88 35.01 14.13
N GLU A 164 3.92 36.26 14.61
CA GLU A 164 4.49 37.38 13.86
C GLU A 164 6.02 37.55 14.08
N GLN A 165 6.64 36.72 14.91
CA GLN A 165 8.08 36.79 15.17
C GLN A 165 8.92 36.20 14.04
N SER A 166 10.18 36.58 13.97
CA SER A 166 11.13 35.99 13.03
C SER A 166 11.25 34.49 13.22
N THR A 167 11.25 33.73 12.12
CA THR A 167 11.39 32.26 12.15
C THR A 167 12.72 31.76 12.74
N ALA A 168 13.68 32.65 12.93
CA ALA A 168 14.96 32.35 13.57
C ALA A 168 14.88 32.42 15.11
N ASP A 169 13.81 32.99 15.67
CA ASP A 169 13.71 33.29 17.10
C ASP A 169 12.93 32.20 17.87
N TYR A 170 12.34 31.28 17.18
CA TYR A 170 11.56 30.19 17.81
C TYR A 170 11.74 28.85 17.09
N THR A 171 11.46 27.76 17.80
CA THR A 171 11.46 26.40 17.23
C THR A 171 10.06 25.81 17.30
N LEU A 172 9.73 24.94 16.32
CA LEU A 172 8.47 24.22 16.24
C LEU A 172 8.71 22.72 16.18
N TYR A 173 7.90 21.98 16.91
CA TYR A 173 7.90 20.51 16.84
C TYR A 173 6.55 19.94 17.29
N PHE A 174 6.16 18.81 16.70
CA PHE A 174 5.12 17.97 17.29
C PHE A 174 5.75 17.09 18.37
N GLU A 175 5.02 16.90 19.45
CA GLU A 175 5.32 15.85 20.41
C GLU A 175 4.11 14.90 20.52
N TYR A 176 4.41 13.61 20.68
CA TYR A 176 3.40 12.57 20.77
C TYR A 176 3.85 11.44 21.69
N ARG A 177 2.87 10.73 22.26
CA ARG A 177 3.10 9.51 23.08
C ARG A 177 1.83 8.65 23.12
N PRO A 178 1.94 7.36 23.50
CA PRO A 178 0.77 6.56 23.89
C PRO A 178 0.00 7.20 25.04
N VAL A 179 -1.35 7.16 24.99
CA VAL A 179 -2.21 7.66 26.10
C VAL A 179 -1.99 6.86 27.38
N SER A 180 -1.53 5.61 27.28
CA SER A 180 -1.14 4.77 28.43
C SER A 180 0.04 5.33 29.25
N GLY A 181 0.73 6.34 28.73
CA GLY A 181 1.85 7.04 29.39
C GLY A 181 3.18 6.84 28.69
N GLY A 182 4.23 7.33 29.32
CA GLY A 182 5.60 7.34 28.78
C GLY A 182 6.10 8.74 28.43
N SER A 183 7.35 8.85 28.00
CA SER A 183 7.95 10.10 27.54
C SER A 183 7.42 10.51 26.18
N TYR A 184 7.28 11.82 25.95
CA TYR A 184 6.95 12.34 24.64
C TYR A 184 8.12 12.13 23.67
N THR A 185 7.80 11.70 22.46
CA THR A 185 8.71 11.71 21.32
C THR A 185 8.47 13.00 20.53
N GLN A 186 9.55 13.68 20.12
CA GLN A 186 9.48 14.95 19.41
C GLN A 186 9.82 14.78 17.93
N LYS A 187 9.15 15.55 17.08
CA LYS A 187 9.41 15.66 15.64
C LYS A 187 9.42 17.13 15.23
N SER A 188 10.58 17.67 14.90
CA SER A 188 10.73 19.06 14.46
C SER A 188 10.01 19.31 13.14
N VAL A 189 9.43 20.50 13.00
CA VAL A 189 8.85 21.03 11.76
C VAL A 189 9.41 22.42 11.46
N THR A 190 9.33 22.83 10.20
CA THR A 190 9.86 24.13 9.79
C THR A 190 9.06 25.27 10.42
N ALA A 191 9.75 26.23 11.03
CA ALA A 191 9.16 27.46 11.58
C ALA A 191 8.46 28.29 10.49
N GLY A 192 7.49 29.10 10.88
CA GLY A 192 6.70 29.98 10.00
C GLY A 192 5.19 29.80 10.24
N THR A 193 4.42 30.83 9.94
CA THR A 193 2.95 30.78 9.97
C THR A 193 2.41 29.82 8.89
N GLY A 194 1.30 29.15 9.16
CA GLY A 194 0.64 28.21 8.28
C GLY A 194 0.39 26.85 8.91
N VAL A 195 -0.22 25.94 8.18
CA VAL A 195 -0.43 24.56 8.65
C VAL A 195 0.91 23.84 8.73
N LYS A 196 1.21 23.28 9.90
CA LYS A 196 2.35 22.42 10.17
C LYS A 196 1.93 20.98 10.09
N SER A 197 2.78 20.14 9.51
CA SER A 197 2.46 18.72 9.36
C SER A 197 3.71 17.85 9.50
N VAL A 198 3.53 16.66 10.07
CA VAL A 198 4.57 15.63 10.16
C VAL A 198 3.96 14.24 10.03
N THR A 199 4.61 13.37 9.29
CA THR A 199 4.22 11.96 9.20
C THR A 199 5.00 11.15 10.22
N LEU A 200 4.26 10.36 11.01
CA LEU A 200 4.79 9.40 11.97
C LEU A 200 4.81 8.01 11.37
N SER A 201 5.82 7.23 11.74
CA SER A 201 5.97 5.81 11.39
C SER A 201 6.48 5.02 12.61
N GLY A 202 6.30 3.70 12.58
CA GLY A 202 6.76 2.82 13.67
C GLY A 202 5.92 2.93 14.95
N LEU A 203 4.67 3.37 14.84
CA LEU A 203 3.72 3.37 15.94
C LEU A 203 3.26 1.94 16.28
N ALA A 204 2.89 1.69 17.54
CA ALA A 204 2.27 0.44 17.93
C ALA A 204 0.81 0.39 17.43
N ALA A 205 0.38 -0.74 16.90
CA ALA A 205 -0.98 -0.94 16.43
C ALA A 205 -2.00 -0.95 17.59
N SER A 206 -3.27 -0.71 17.27
CA SER A 206 -4.39 -0.66 18.25
C SER A 206 -4.09 0.19 19.48
N THR A 207 -3.29 1.24 19.32
CA THR A 207 -2.77 2.05 20.41
C THR A 207 -3.31 3.47 20.28
N ALA A 208 -3.91 3.96 21.35
CA ALA A 208 -4.33 5.36 21.45
C ALA A 208 -3.10 6.25 21.72
N TYR A 209 -2.94 7.28 20.92
CA TYR A 209 -1.89 8.30 21.03
C TYR A 209 -2.49 9.65 21.32
N GLU A 210 -1.75 10.48 22.06
CA GLU A 210 -2.00 11.90 22.22
C GLU A 210 -0.81 12.68 21.65
N PHE A 211 -1.10 13.86 21.09
CA PHE A 211 -0.10 14.70 20.46
C PHE A 211 -0.50 16.17 20.49
N ARG A 212 0.48 17.07 20.33
CA ARG A 212 0.26 18.50 20.19
C ARG A 212 1.42 19.16 19.45
N LEU A 213 1.16 20.34 18.89
CA LEU A 213 2.20 21.21 18.34
C LEU A 213 2.76 22.08 19.47
N CYS A 214 4.07 22.22 19.50
CA CYS A 214 4.80 23.01 20.50
C CYS A 214 5.65 24.07 19.83
N ALA A 215 5.69 25.27 20.39
CA ALA A 215 6.62 26.33 20.05
C ALA A 215 7.50 26.66 21.27
N GLU A 216 8.78 26.81 21.06
CA GLU A 216 9.71 27.36 22.08
C GLU A 216 10.20 28.73 21.64
N TRP A 217 9.92 29.74 22.42
CA TRP A 217 10.28 31.14 22.18
C TRP A 217 10.70 31.82 23.47
N GLN A 218 11.82 32.52 23.46
CA GLN A 218 12.40 33.24 24.61
C GLN A 218 12.55 32.40 25.88
N GLY A 219 12.74 31.08 25.74
CA GLY A 219 12.87 30.15 26.86
C GLY A 219 11.53 29.65 27.44
N GLU A 220 10.43 30.19 26.94
CA GLU A 220 9.08 29.74 27.31
C GLU A 220 8.55 28.73 26.26
N ARG A 221 7.66 27.84 26.74
CA ARG A 221 7.05 26.80 25.92
C ARG A 221 5.57 27.04 25.78
N TYR A 222 5.13 27.16 24.55
CA TYR A 222 3.73 27.30 24.13
C TYR A 222 3.25 26.04 23.47
N VAL A 223 1.99 25.66 23.68
CA VAL A 223 1.46 24.39 23.17
C VAL A 223 0.03 24.56 22.65
N SER A 224 -0.31 23.81 21.62
CA SER A 224 -1.69 23.68 21.16
C SER A 224 -2.55 22.85 22.13
N ASP A 225 -3.84 22.80 21.90
CA ASP A 225 -4.70 21.79 22.47
C ASP A 225 -4.19 20.39 22.18
N MET A 226 -4.68 19.39 22.93
CA MET A 226 -4.27 18.00 22.79
C MET A 226 -5.12 17.29 21.73
N GLY A 227 -4.48 16.91 20.63
CA GLY A 227 -5.05 16.01 19.64
C GLY A 227 -4.92 14.54 20.08
N ARG A 228 -5.80 13.69 19.61
CA ARG A 228 -5.78 12.24 19.87
C ARG A 228 -6.13 11.46 18.62
N PHE A 229 -5.51 10.30 18.48
CA PHE A 229 -5.88 9.30 17.49
C PHE A 229 -5.62 7.90 18.03
N THR A 230 -6.22 6.90 17.41
CA THR A 230 -5.93 5.50 17.72
C THR A 230 -5.45 4.85 16.43
N THR A 231 -4.24 4.27 16.45
CA THR A 231 -3.75 3.46 15.33
C THR A 231 -4.71 2.31 15.07
N SER A 232 -4.86 1.95 13.80
CA SER A 232 -5.68 0.81 13.42
C SER A 232 -5.17 -0.46 14.11
N SER A 233 -6.05 -1.46 14.24
CA SER A 233 -5.61 -2.79 14.65
C SER A 233 -4.67 -3.35 13.60
N SER A 234 -3.73 -4.19 14.01
CA SER A 234 -2.99 -5.06 13.09
C SER A 234 -3.89 -6.15 12.45
N GLU A 235 -5.14 -6.24 12.93
CA GLU A 235 -6.16 -7.05 12.27
C GLU A 235 -6.58 -6.33 10.99
N GLY A 236 -6.27 -6.97 9.86
CA GLY A 236 -6.43 -6.49 8.50
C GLY A 236 -7.66 -5.62 8.27
N GLY A 237 -7.52 -4.33 8.51
CA GLY A 237 -8.40 -3.37 7.90
C GLY A 237 -8.18 -3.49 6.40
N LEU A 238 -9.24 -3.73 5.64
CA LEU A 238 -9.22 -3.64 4.18
C LEU A 238 -8.71 -2.23 3.83
N THR A 239 -7.41 -2.14 3.62
CA THR A 239 -6.72 -0.89 3.32
C THR A 239 -7.04 -0.45 1.89
N ALA A 240 -6.67 0.75 1.52
CA ALA A 240 -6.72 1.25 0.13
C ALA A 240 -6.06 0.32 -0.91
N TYR A 241 -5.37 -0.72 -0.45
CA TYR A 241 -4.64 -1.72 -1.25
C TYR A 241 -5.38 -3.05 -1.43
N SER A 242 -6.52 -3.23 -0.78
CA SER A 242 -7.26 -4.52 -0.73
C SER A 242 -7.69 -5.07 -2.10
N GLY A 243 -7.68 -4.24 -3.14
CA GLY A 243 -7.99 -4.63 -4.53
C GLY A 243 -6.80 -5.10 -5.36
N TRP A 244 -5.57 -5.12 -4.84
CA TRP A 244 -4.42 -5.52 -5.66
C TRP A 244 -4.39 -7.02 -5.89
N VAL A 245 -4.15 -7.41 -7.15
CA VAL A 245 -4.19 -8.81 -7.60
C VAL A 245 -3.20 -9.69 -6.86
N GLU A 246 -1.98 -9.17 -6.68
CA GLU A 246 -0.88 -9.88 -6.05
C GLU A 246 -1.03 -10.01 -4.55
N LEU A 247 -1.86 -9.18 -3.90
CA LEU A 247 -1.89 -9.07 -2.45
C LEU A 247 -2.53 -10.29 -1.81
N PRO A 248 -1.83 -11.03 -0.96
CA PRO A 248 -2.42 -12.05 -0.10
C PRO A 248 -3.35 -11.41 0.94
N ILE A 249 -4.30 -12.18 1.47
CA ILE A 249 -5.09 -11.72 2.61
C ILE A 249 -4.17 -11.61 3.83
N GLU A 250 -4.15 -10.42 4.43
CA GLU A 250 -3.43 -10.18 5.67
C GLU A 250 -4.03 -10.97 6.83
N LYS A 251 -3.19 -11.51 7.69
CA LYS A 251 -3.62 -12.19 8.91
C LYS A 251 -3.57 -11.23 10.09
N GLY A 252 -4.53 -11.33 11.01
CA GLY A 252 -4.52 -10.64 12.29
C GLY A 252 -3.53 -11.23 13.31
N ASP A 253 -2.41 -11.72 12.87
CA ASP A 253 -1.36 -12.28 13.72
C ASP A 253 -0.47 -11.13 14.23
N PRO A 254 -0.32 -10.96 15.56
CA PRO A 254 0.45 -9.87 16.14
C PRO A 254 1.96 -9.92 15.83
N ASP A 255 2.45 -11.06 15.35
CA ASP A 255 3.84 -11.24 14.92
C ASP A 255 4.08 -10.84 13.46
N LEU A 256 3.02 -10.63 12.66
CA LEU A 256 3.12 -10.30 11.26
C LEU A 256 2.94 -8.80 11.04
N TYR A 257 3.91 -8.21 10.36
CA TYR A 257 3.97 -6.79 10.04
C TYR A 257 3.90 -6.59 8.52
N TYR A 258 3.06 -5.68 8.08
CA TYR A 258 2.81 -5.43 6.66
C TYR A 258 3.27 -4.03 6.26
N ALA A 259 3.95 -3.91 5.12
CA ALA A 259 4.28 -2.63 4.51
C ALA A 259 3.97 -2.66 3.01
N HIS A 260 3.32 -1.59 2.54
CA HIS A 260 2.89 -1.42 1.15
C HIS A 260 3.71 -0.32 0.49
N HIS A 261 4.68 -0.70 -0.33
CA HIS A 261 5.56 0.26 -0.98
C HIS A 261 5.01 0.71 -2.33
N ILE A 262 4.80 2.01 -2.45
CA ILE A 262 4.45 2.68 -3.70
C ILE A 262 5.73 3.26 -4.31
N CYS A 263 5.84 3.24 -5.63
CA CYS A 263 6.95 3.86 -6.34
C CYS A 263 6.93 5.38 -6.12
N PRO A 264 8.01 5.99 -5.59
CA PRO A 264 7.97 7.42 -5.24
C PRO A 264 7.86 8.36 -6.45
N ASP A 265 8.39 7.95 -7.59
CA ASP A 265 8.61 8.78 -8.78
C ASP A 265 8.30 8.07 -10.11
N PHE A 266 7.72 6.88 -10.06
CA PHE A 266 7.33 6.13 -11.25
C PHE A 266 5.81 6.00 -11.35
N ARG A 267 5.26 6.35 -12.52
CA ARG A 267 3.82 6.35 -12.77
C ARG A 267 3.47 5.45 -13.95
N VAL A 268 2.34 4.79 -13.83
CA VAL A 268 1.67 4.04 -14.90
C VAL A 268 0.28 4.63 -15.04
N ASP A 269 -0.11 5.04 -16.24
CA ASP A 269 -1.40 5.69 -16.55
C ASP A 269 -1.72 6.88 -15.60
N GLY A 270 -0.69 7.68 -15.30
CA GLY A 270 -0.83 8.88 -14.46
C GLY A 270 -0.81 8.62 -12.95
N HIS A 271 -0.91 7.37 -12.49
CA HIS A 271 -0.90 6.98 -11.09
C HIS A 271 0.48 6.50 -10.63
N LEU A 272 0.85 6.79 -9.39
CA LEU A 272 2.05 6.19 -8.79
C LEU A 272 1.90 4.66 -8.80
N ALA A 273 2.89 4.00 -9.39
CA ALA A 273 2.85 2.56 -9.53
C ALA A 273 3.13 1.86 -8.19
N ARG A 274 2.55 0.68 -8.01
CA ARG A 274 2.87 -0.20 -6.87
C ARG A 274 4.29 -0.72 -7.04
N ASN A 275 5.09 -0.72 -5.98
CA ASN A 275 6.38 -1.38 -6.00
C ASN A 275 6.26 -2.82 -5.52
N TYR A 276 5.99 -3.02 -4.25
CA TYR A 276 5.70 -4.33 -3.65
C TYR A 276 5.04 -4.16 -2.28
N THR A 277 4.44 -5.25 -1.81
CA THR A 277 3.99 -5.38 -0.42
C THR A 277 4.81 -6.47 0.24
N VAL A 278 5.19 -6.27 1.49
CA VAL A 278 5.88 -7.27 2.31
C VAL A 278 5.05 -7.65 3.54
N CYS A 279 5.07 -8.93 3.87
CA CYS A 279 4.73 -9.45 5.19
C CYS A 279 6.03 -9.87 5.86
N PHE A 280 6.35 -9.29 7.02
CA PHE A 280 7.58 -9.54 7.78
C PHE A 280 7.24 -10.10 9.16
N SER A 281 7.90 -11.17 9.58
CA SER A 281 7.71 -11.77 10.91
C SER A 281 8.65 -11.16 11.94
N GLY A 282 8.11 -10.74 13.07
CA GLY A 282 8.86 -10.30 14.22
C GLY A 282 9.53 -11.47 14.96
N GLU A 283 8.92 -12.66 14.98
CA GLU A 283 9.48 -13.88 15.57
C GLU A 283 10.65 -14.41 14.75
N HIS A 284 10.49 -14.50 13.43
CA HIS A 284 11.51 -15.05 12.54
C HIS A 284 12.56 -14.04 12.12
N HIS A 285 12.31 -12.74 12.31
CA HIS A 285 13.13 -11.65 11.79
C HIS A 285 13.46 -11.81 10.30
N CYS A 286 12.45 -12.17 9.52
CA CYS A 286 12.58 -12.56 8.12
C CYS A 286 11.30 -12.22 7.35
N PRO A 287 11.36 -11.85 6.06
CA PRO A 287 10.16 -11.74 5.25
C PRO A 287 9.46 -13.10 5.16
N VAL A 288 8.15 -13.10 5.38
CA VAL A 288 7.28 -14.28 5.18
C VAL A 288 6.89 -14.37 3.72
N TRP A 289 6.54 -13.23 3.13
CA TRP A 289 6.33 -13.11 1.69
C TRP A 289 6.48 -11.67 1.22
N VAL A 290 6.76 -11.53 -0.07
CA VAL A 290 6.77 -10.27 -0.83
C VAL A 290 5.89 -10.46 -2.06
N ALA A 291 4.92 -9.57 -2.24
CA ALA A 291 3.97 -9.60 -3.34
C ALA A 291 4.19 -8.40 -4.27
N ALA A 292 4.20 -8.61 -5.57
CA ALA A 292 4.52 -7.55 -6.52
C ALA A 292 3.89 -7.78 -7.90
N PRO A 293 3.53 -6.71 -8.63
CA PRO A 293 3.29 -6.79 -10.06
C PRO A 293 4.63 -6.86 -10.80
N ARG A 294 4.71 -7.65 -11.86
CA ARG A 294 5.83 -7.76 -12.79
C ARG A 294 5.38 -7.34 -14.19
N HIS A 295 6.07 -6.40 -14.75
CA HIS A 295 5.83 -5.92 -16.11
C HIS A 295 7.10 -5.25 -16.64
N ALA A 296 7.33 -5.32 -17.96
CA ALA A 296 8.53 -4.77 -18.59
C ALA A 296 8.77 -3.27 -18.30
N CYS A 297 7.72 -2.49 -17.98
CA CYS A 297 7.87 -1.07 -17.63
C CYS A 297 8.68 -0.82 -16.35
N TYR A 298 8.71 -1.78 -15.40
CA TYR A 298 9.54 -1.68 -14.19
C TYR A 298 11.01 -2.02 -14.43
N GLU A 299 11.29 -2.80 -15.49
CA GLU A 299 12.62 -3.34 -15.80
C GLU A 299 13.40 -2.45 -16.78
N VAL A 300 12.76 -1.38 -17.28
CA VAL A 300 13.45 -0.36 -18.09
C VAL A 300 14.63 0.20 -17.30
N LYS A 301 15.83 0.14 -17.91
CA LYS A 301 17.07 0.56 -17.24
C LYS A 301 17.16 2.09 -17.15
N GLY A 302 16.46 2.68 -16.19
CA GLY A 302 16.57 4.10 -15.81
C GLY A 302 17.62 4.36 -14.74
N THR A 303 18.10 3.31 -14.04
CA THR A 303 19.17 3.42 -13.04
C THR A 303 20.06 2.18 -13.03
N ASN A 304 21.19 2.27 -12.34
CA ASN A 304 21.95 1.09 -11.94
C ASN A 304 21.45 0.59 -10.58
N ARG A 305 21.78 -0.66 -10.26
CA ARG A 305 21.62 -1.23 -8.93
C ARG A 305 22.15 -0.26 -7.87
N THR A 306 21.35 0.01 -6.84
CA THR A 306 21.68 1.07 -5.86
C THR A 306 22.49 0.56 -4.67
N ASP A 307 22.42 -0.72 -4.35
CA ASP A 307 23.00 -1.34 -3.15
C ASP A 307 22.68 -0.58 -1.85
N ALA A 308 21.50 0.06 -1.81
CA ALA A 308 21.07 0.96 -0.75
C ALA A 308 20.46 0.19 0.44
N TYR A 309 21.16 -0.85 0.91
CA TYR A 309 20.71 -1.67 2.03
C TYR A 309 20.42 -0.83 3.27
N GLY A 310 19.28 -1.10 3.90
CA GLY A 310 18.85 -0.37 5.09
C GLY A 310 17.53 -0.87 5.66
N LYS A 311 17.20 -0.33 6.83
CA LYS A 311 15.91 -0.63 7.45
C LYS A 311 14.76 -0.05 6.64
N ASP A 312 13.68 -0.81 6.58
CA ASP A 312 12.41 -0.38 6.03
C ASP A 312 11.78 0.64 7.00
N PRO A 313 11.46 1.86 6.55
CA PRO A 313 10.89 2.88 7.42
C PRO A 313 9.46 2.54 7.88
N ASP A 314 8.75 1.67 7.14
CA ASP A 314 7.35 1.34 7.39
C ASP A 314 7.17 0.11 8.32
N ILE A 315 8.26 -0.56 8.69
CA ILE A 315 8.28 -1.68 9.62
C ILE A 315 9.13 -1.33 10.86
N ARG A 316 8.72 -1.78 12.02
CA ARG A 316 9.45 -1.57 13.29
C ARG A 316 10.94 -1.88 13.14
N SER A 317 11.77 -0.95 13.57
CA SER A 317 13.23 -1.06 13.38
C SER A 317 13.90 -2.10 14.27
N ASP A 318 13.27 -2.43 15.41
CA ASP A 318 13.80 -3.38 16.41
C ASP A 318 13.68 -4.84 15.97
N ILE A 319 12.77 -5.17 15.07
CA ILE A 319 12.62 -6.52 14.52
C ILE A 319 13.42 -6.75 13.24
N GLN A 320 13.99 -5.72 12.64
CA GLN A 320 14.78 -5.79 11.41
C GLN A 320 16.27 -6.07 11.72
N TYR A 321 17.05 -6.37 10.69
CA TYR A 321 18.50 -6.54 10.82
C TYR A 321 19.18 -5.26 11.34
N ASN A 322 20.25 -5.44 12.10
CA ASN A 322 21.00 -4.33 12.71
C ASN A 322 22.24 -3.91 11.91
N SER A 323 22.71 -4.77 11.01
CA SER A 323 23.88 -4.53 10.18
C SER A 323 23.70 -5.19 8.81
N ASP A 324 24.76 -5.24 8.03
CA ASP A 324 24.77 -5.89 6.72
C ASP A 324 24.20 -7.32 6.81
N ALA A 325 23.18 -7.61 6.00
CA ALA A 325 22.39 -8.84 6.06
C ALA A 325 23.19 -10.05 5.51
N THR A 326 24.20 -10.46 6.25
CA THR A 326 25.04 -11.64 6.00
C THR A 326 25.28 -12.42 7.30
N GLY A 327 25.64 -13.69 7.21
CA GLY A 327 25.93 -14.56 8.36
C GLY A 327 25.34 -15.96 8.17
N GLY A 328 25.64 -16.88 9.08
CA GLY A 328 25.07 -18.24 9.08
C GLY A 328 25.27 -19.04 7.77
N GLY A 329 26.31 -18.72 6.99
CA GLY A 329 26.54 -19.32 5.66
C GLY A 329 25.58 -18.83 4.57
N CYS A 330 24.90 -17.71 4.83
CA CYS A 330 23.90 -17.12 3.93
C CYS A 330 24.34 -15.74 3.40
N ASN A 331 23.88 -15.41 2.22
CA ASN A 331 23.98 -14.10 1.60
C ASN A 331 22.67 -13.31 1.74
N LYS A 332 22.74 -12.01 1.43
CA LYS A 332 21.59 -11.11 1.26
C LYS A 332 20.71 -11.57 0.10
N GLY A 333 19.73 -12.39 0.38
CA GLY A 333 18.82 -12.90 -0.63
C GLY A 333 17.63 -11.97 -0.81
N HIS A 334 17.57 -11.26 -1.95
CA HIS A 334 16.37 -10.52 -2.28
C HIS A 334 15.19 -11.47 -2.49
N MET A 335 14.04 -11.08 -1.97
CA MET A 335 12.77 -11.69 -2.37
C MET A 335 12.37 -11.14 -3.74
N LEU A 336 12.13 -9.85 -3.87
CA LEU A 336 11.97 -9.15 -5.15
C LEU A 336 13.34 -8.60 -5.59
N GLY A 337 13.84 -9.06 -6.72
CA GLY A 337 15.19 -8.76 -7.20
C GLY A 337 15.38 -7.29 -7.63
N SER A 338 16.59 -6.78 -7.45
CA SER A 338 16.95 -5.43 -7.88
C SER A 338 16.82 -5.23 -9.39
N ALA A 339 17.12 -6.24 -10.21
CA ALA A 339 17.00 -6.17 -11.66
C ALA A 339 15.55 -5.93 -12.13
N GLU A 340 14.59 -6.33 -11.32
CA GLU A 340 13.16 -6.23 -11.58
C GLU A 340 12.59 -4.82 -11.32
N ARG A 341 13.40 -3.89 -10.82
CA ARG A 341 13.02 -2.54 -10.37
C ARG A 341 14.05 -1.47 -10.75
N LEU A 342 14.53 -1.51 -11.99
CA LEU A 342 15.56 -0.57 -12.48
C LEU A 342 14.97 0.71 -13.10
N VAL A 343 13.66 0.90 -13.08
CA VAL A 343 12.98 2.01 -13.76
C VAL A 343 13.42 3.38 -13.25
N THR A 344 13.58 3.55 -11.92
CA THR A 344 14.18 4.74 -11.31
C THR A 344 15.06 4.36 -10.12
N ARG A 345 15.93 5.31 -9.71
CA ARG A 345 16.78 5.14 -8.54
C ARG A 345 15.95 5.02 -7.25
N ALA A 346 14.89 5.78 -7.11
CA ALA A 346 14.05 5.79 -5.92
C ALA A 346 13.28 4.46 -5.78
N VAL A 347 12.72 3.96 -6.87
CA VAL A 347 12.06 2.64 -6.91
C VAL A 347 13.05 1.53 -6.57
N ASN A 348 14.26 1.56 -7.17
CA ASN A 348 15.28 0.55 -6.91
C ASN A 348 15.81 0.57 -5.47
N ARG A 349 15.84 1.74 -4.80
CA ARG A 349 16.26 1.81 -3.39
C ARG A 349 15.35 1.02 -2.46
N GLN A 350 14.04 0.99 -2.70
CA GLN A 350 13.09 0.30 -1.83
C GLN A 350 13.31 -1.22 -1.80
N VAL A 351 13.75 -1.85 -2.90
CA VAL A 351 14.00 -3.30 -2.89
C VAL A 351 15.23 -3.71 -2.06
N PHE A 352 16.01 -2.74 -1.58
CA PHE A 352 17.13 -2.97 -0.67
C PHE A 352 16.75 -2.82 0.82
N TYR A 353 15.48 -2.60 1.13
CA TYR A 353 15.03 -2.65 2.52
C TYR A 353 15.22 -4.05 3.09
N TYR A 354 15.67 -4.12 4.35
CA TYR A 354 15.92 -5.40 5.02
C TYR A 354 14.70 -6.30 5.10
N THR A 355 13.49 -5.72 5.02
CA THR A 355 12.24 -6.48 4.95
C THR A 355 12.04 -7.24 3.64
N ASN A 356 12.77 -6.89 2.57
CA ASN A 356 12.81 -7.62 1.30
C ASN A 356 14.01 -8.59 1.22
N ILE A 357 14.76 -8.79 2.30
CA ILE A 357 15.97 -9.61 2.32
C ILE A 357 15.76 -10.82 3.24
N ALA A 358 15.97 -12.01 2.70
CA ALA A 358 15.98 -13.27 3.47
C ALA A 358 17.38 -13.89 3.47
N PRO A 359 17.77 -14.64 4.52
CA PRO A 359 19.01 -15.42 4.51
C PRO A 359 18.87 -16.53 3.46
N GLN A 360 19.72 -16.50 2.45
CA GLN A 360 19.80 -17.51 1.38
C GLN A 360 21.20 -18.15 1.35
N TYR A 361 21.28 -19.47 1.34
CA TYR A 361 22.55 -20.18 1.31
C TYR A 361 23.47 -19.67 0.20
N SER A 362 24.67 -19.24 0.58
CA SER A 362 25.66 -18.67 -0.33
C SER A 362 26.30 -19.70 -1.27
N SER A 363 26.31 -20.96 -0.89
CA SER A 363 27.02 -22.02 -1.63
C SER A 363 26.22 -22.59 -2.81
N ASN A 364 24.91 -22.71 -2.67
CA ASN A 364 24.06 -23.46 -3.62
C ASN A 364 22.80 -22.72 -4.06
N PHE A 365 22.30 -21.79 -3.27
CA PHE A 365 20.99 -21.16 -3.49
C PHE A 365 21.10 -19.78 -4.12
N ASN A 366 21.82 -18.85 -3.49
CA ASN A 366 21.93 -17.43 -3.87
C ASN A 366 23.32 -17.07 -4.47
N ASN A 367 23.95 -17.88 -5.18
CA ASN A 367 25.23 -17.49 -5.79
C ASN A 367 25.14 -17.61 -7.30
N GLY A 368 26.00 -16.93 -8.06
CA GLY A 368 26.00 -17.02 -9.51
C GLY A 368 25.87 -18.48 -9.98
N GLY A 369 24.75 -18.81 -10.63
CA GLY A 369 24.35 -20.18 -10.96
C GLY A 369 23.71 -20.99 -9.81
N GLY A 370 23.34 -20.37 -8.71
CA GLY A 370 22.56 -20.99 -7.65
C GLY A 370 21.12 -21.32 -8.08
N ALA A 371 20.47 -22.21 -7.34
CA ALA A 371 19.14 -22.69 -7.68
C ALA A 371 18.09 -21.55 -7.72
N TRP A 372 18.19 -20.58 -6.79
CA TRP A 372 17.31 -19.43 -6.77
C TRP A 372 17.48 -18.54 -8.00
N ASN A 373 18.74 -18.24 -8.37
CA ASN A 373 19.00 -17.45 -9.59
C ASN A 373 18.49 -18.14 -10.86
N LYS A 374 18.46 -19.48 -10.89
CA LYS A 374 17.87 -20.24 -12.01
C LYS A 374 16.35 -20.11 -12.02
N LEU A 375 15.71 -20.12 -10.84
CA LEU A 375 14.27 -19.90 -10.74
C LEU A 375 13.90 -18.45 -11.12
N GLU A 376 14.64 -17.45 -10.63
CA GLU A 376 14.44 -16.04 -11.00
C GLU A 376 14.52 -15.87 -12.52
N ALA A 377 15.57 -16.39 -13.17
CA ALA A 377 15.71 -16.32 -14.62
C ALA A 377 14.58 -17.04 -15.38
N PHE A 378 14.06 -18.13 -14.84
CA PHE A 378 12.90 -18.82 -15.39
C PHE A 378 11.63 -17.97 -15.28
N VAL A 379 11.42 -17.31 -14.12
CA VAL A 379 10.28 -16.41 -13.91
C VAL A 379 10.39 -15.15 -14.76
N ASP A 380 11.58 -14.59 -14.93
CA ASP A 380 11.81 -13.44 -15.83
C ASP A 380 11.35 -13.76 -17.27
N ALA A 381 11.58 -14.97 -17.73
CA ALA A 381 11.10 -15.43 -19.02
C ALA A 381 9.57 -15.58 -19.11
N GLN A 382 8.85 -15.56 -17.98
CA GLN A 382 7.38 -15.57 -17.92
C GLN A 382 6.77 -14.16 -17.95
N VAL A 383 7.55 -13.10 -17.73
CA VAL A 383 7.09 -11.72 -17.86
C VAL A 383 6.67 -11.45 -19.31
N CYS A 384 5.55 -10.79 -19.48
CA CYS A 384 4.90 -10.64 -20.79
C CYS A 384 4.37 -9.21 -20.99
N LYS A 385 3.61 -8.99 -22.05
CA LYS A 385 2.99 -7.67 -22.30
C LYS A 385 1.84 -7.37 -21.33
N ASP A 386 1.13 -8.40 -20.87
CA ASP A 386 0.17 -8.25 -19.77
C ASP A 386 0.94 -8.26 -18.44
N THR A 387 0.34 -7.68 -17.39
CA THR A 387 0.95 -7.75 -16.06
C THR A 387 0.97 -9.17 -15.53
N THR A 388 2.10 -9.59 -15.02
CA THR A 388 2.31 -10.83 -14.26
C THR A 388 2.31 -10.49 -12.78
N TYR A 389 1.57 -11.23 -11.98
CA TYR A 389 1.46 -11.01 -10.53
C TYR A 389 2.18 -12.12 -9.80
N VAL A 390 3.02 -11.74 -8.85
CA VAL A 390 3.87 -12.69 -8.14
C VAL A 390 3.76 -12.54 -6.63
N VAL A 391 3.91 -13.67 -5.93
CA VAL A 391 4.16 -13.71 -4.49
C VAL A 391 5.36 -14.62 -4.25
N ILE A 392 6.39 -14.05 -3.63
CA ILE A 392 7.63 -14.74 -3.31
C ILE A 392 7.65 -14.94 -1.80
N GLY A 393 7.80 -16.17 -1.35
CA GLY A 393 7.69 -16.43 0.08
C GLY A 393 8.70 -17.42 0.63
N THR A 394 8.73 -17.47 1.95
CA THR A 394 9.58 -18.34 2.77
C THR A 394 8.71 -19.27 3.60
N TYR A 395 9.28 -20.37 4.05
CA TYR A 395 8.62 -21.34 4.91
C TYR A 395 9.52 -21.73 6.09
N PHE A 396 8.93 -21.76 7.28
CA PHE A 396 9.67 -21.91 8.53
C PHE A 396 9.41 -23.24 9.28
N GLU A 397 8.77 -24.19 8.61
CA GLU A 397 8.64 -25.56 9.10
C GLU A 397 9.53 -26.51 8.28
N THR A 398 9.70 -27.75 8.73
CA THR A 398 10.44 -28.74 7.94
C THR A 398 9.73 -29.02 6.63
N PHE A 399 10.44 -28.84 5.52
CA PHE A 399 9.93 -29.09 4.18
C PHE A 399 10.64 -30.27 3.52
N THR A 400 9.86 -31.17 2.92
CA THR A 400 10.34 -32.29 2.10
C THR A 400 9.92 -32.07 0.65
N ASP A 401 10.88 -32.04 -0.27
CA ASP A 401 10.64 -31.85 -1.68
C ASP A 401 10.10 -33.11 -2.39
N ALA A 402 9.78 -32.98 -3.66
CA ALA A 402 9.29 -34.10 -4.48
C ALA A 402 10.35 -35.20 -4.72
N TYR A 403 11.61 -34.91 -4.42
CA TYR A 403 12.71 -35.87 -4.50
C TYR A 403 12.93 -36.63 -3.19
N GLY A 404 12.08 -36.42 -2.18
CA GLY A 404 12.17 -37.05 -0.88
C GLY A 404 13.28 -36.52 0.05
N LYS A 405 13.84 -35.34 -0.30
CA LYS A 405 14.89 -34.70 0.51
C LYS A 405 14.28 -33.59 1.37
N SER A 406 14.77 -33.47 2.60
CA SER A 406 14.24 -32.53 3.59
C SER A 406 15.21 -31.38 3.90
N CYS A 407 14.66 -30.26 4.31
CA CYS A 407 15.35 -29.14 4.95
C CYS A 407 14.51 -28.67 6.13
N SER A 408 15.16 -28.38 7.25
CA SER A 408 14.52 -27.77 8.41
C SER A 408 14.95 -26.33 8.58
N PRO A 409 14.11 -25.46 9.15
CA PRO A 409 14.52 -24.13 9.52
C PRO A 409 15.59 -24.20 10.61
N ALA A 410 16.33 -23.11 10.77
CA ALA A 410 17.33 -23.02 11.84
C ALA A 410 17.52 -21.58 12.27
N THR A 411 17.66 -21.36 13.57
CA THR A 411 18.09 -20.07 14.09
C THR A 411 19.58 -19.87 13.80
N ILE A 412 19.90 -18.72 13.21
CA ILE A 412 21.25 -18.36 12.79
C ILE A 412 21.62 -16.95 13.24
N GLU A 413 22.91 -16.67 13.30
CA GLU A 413 23.40 -15.31 13.34
C GLU A 413 23.37 -14.72 11.93
N PHE A 414 22.62 -13.63 11.72
CA PHE A 414 22.47 -12.98 10.43
C PHE A 414 22.12 -11.50 10.60
N GLY A 415 22.76 -10.63 9.82
CA GLY A 415 22.43 -9.19 9.83
C GLY A 415 22.66 -8.53 11.20
N GLY A 416 23.64 -9.00 11.99
CA GLY A 416 23.93 -8.49 13.33
C GLY A 416 22.88 -8.86 14.40
N ARG A 417 22.10 -9.93 14.16
CA ARG A 417 21.16 -10.57 15.08
C ARG A 417 21.52 -12.03 15.25
N SER A 418 21.27 -12.59 16.44
CA SER A 418 21.53 -14.02 16.76
C SER A 418 20.26 -14.88 16.72
N ASP A 419 19.12 -14.29 16.40
CA ASP A 419 17.78 -14.85 16.51
C ASP A 419 17.01 -14.90 15.18
N VAL A 420 17.70 -14.82 14.05
CA VAL A 420 17.09 -14.88 12.72
C VAL A 420 16.80 -16.32 12.33
N THR A 421 15.58 -16.61 11.92
CA THR A 421 15.23 -17.93 11.40
C THR A 421 15.57 -18.03 9.92
N ARG A 422 16.51 -18.93 9.57
CA ARG A 422 16.77 -19.31 8.19
C ARG A 422 15.65 -20.22 7.68
N PRO A 423 14.97 -19.86 6.57
CA PRO A 423 13.88 -20.68 6.02
C PRO A 423 14.35 -22.06 5.56
N SER A 424 13.44 -23.01 5.56
CA SER A 424 13.64 -24.36 5.02
C SER A 424 13.34 -24.45 3.52
N MET A 425 12.45 -23.58 3.02
CA MET A 425 11.96 -23.59 1.67
C MET A 425 11.62 -22.16 1.22
N PHE A 426 11.75 -21.92 -0.08
CA PHE A 426 11.28 -20.74 -0.76
C PHE A 426 10.28 -21.12 -1.83
N TYR A 427 9.26 -20.29 -2.03
CA TYR A 427 8.27 -20.46 -3.08
C TYR A 427 8.11 -19.20 -3.91
N TYR A 428 7.72 -19.41 -5.16
CA TYR A 428 7.43 -18.34 -6.11
C TYR A 428 6.07 -18.62 -6.76
N LEU A 429 5.03 -17.87 -6.37
CA LEU A 429 3.70 -17.96 -6.93
C LEU A 429 3.58 -17.00 -8.11
N ILE A 430 2.94 -17.44 -9.18
CA ILE A 430 2.74 -16.65 -10.39
C ILE A 430 1.30 -16.78 -10.86
N LEU A 431 0.66 -15.63 -11.14
CA LEU A 431 -0.63 -15.53 -11.82
C LEU A 431 -0.49 -14.61 -13.03
N ARG A 432 -0.95 -15.03 -14.20
CA ARG A 432 -0.98 -14.20 -15.41
C ARG A 432 -1.99 -14.74 -16.43
N SER A 433 -2.27 -13.96 -17.48
CA SER A 433 -2.96 -14.47 -18.66
C SER A 433 -2.11 -15.54 -19.36
N LYS A 434 -2.76 -16.56 -19.95
CA LYS A 434 -2.06 -17.62 -20.72
C LYS A 434 -1.32 -17.06 -21.90
N SER A 435 -1.98 -16.23 -22.72
CA SER A 435 -1.37 -15.67 -23.93
C SER A 435 -0.30 -14.62 -23.63
N GLY A 436 -0.42 -13.86 -22.54
CA GLY A 436 0.48 -12.79 -22.16
C GLY A 436 0.35 -11.52 -23.00
N THR A 437 -0.65 -11.45 -23.88
CA THR A 437 -0.83 -10.34 -24.85
C THR A 437 -2.30 -9.99 -25.05
N THR A 438 -3.14 -10.17 -24.02
CA THR A 438 -4.57 -9.92 -24.09
C THR A 438 -4.90 -8.43 -24.14
N GLY A 439 -4.05 -7.59 -23.55
CA GLY A 439 -4.32 -6.18 -23.30
C GLY A 439 -5.48 -5.94 -22.31
N LYS A 440 -5.90 -7.00 -21.59
CA LYS A 440 -6.99 -6.95 -20.61
C LYS A 440 -6.45 -7.12 -19.20
N SER A 441 -7.19 -6.57 -18.25
CA SER A 441 -6.97 -6.87 -16.83
C SER A 441 -7.27 -8.35 -16.55
N VAL A 442 -6.56 -8.96 -15.61
CA VAL A 442 -6.86 -10.33 -15.15
C VAL A 442 -8.24 -10.44 -14.49
N TYR A 443 -8.80 -9.33 -14.02
CA TYR A 443 -10.19 -9.28 -13.54
C TYR A 443 -11.23 -9.59 -14.62
N ASP A 444 -10.91 -9.27 -15.89
CA ASP A 444 -11.79 -9.42 -17.04
C ASP A 444 -11.57 -10.72 -17.80
N LEU A 445 -10.68 -11.58 -17.30
CA LEU A 445 -10.34 -12.85 -17.93
C LEU A 445 -11.06 -14.01 -17.28
N SER A 446 -11.46 -14.98 -18.08
CA SER A 446 -12.03 -16.24 -17.58
C SER A 446 -10.94 -17.14 -16.96
N ALA A 447 -11.33 -18.10 -16.13
CA ALA A 447 -10.38 -19.08 -15.58
C ALA A 447 -9.61 -19.84 -16.67
N SER A 448 -10.23 -20.07 -17.83
CA SER A 448 -9.59 -20.75 -18.97
C SER A 448 -8.48 -19.89 -19.63
N ASP A 449 -8.56 -18.57 -19.50
CA ASP A 449 -7.59 -17.62 -20.05
C ASP A 449 -6.44 -17.30 -19.08
N LEU A 450 -6.59 -17.74 -17.82
CA LEU A 450 -5.60 -17.54 -16.76
C LEU A 450 -4.75 -18.80 -16.57
N LYS A 451 -3.50 -18.60 -16.15
CA LYS A 451 -2.64 -19.65 -15.61
C LYS A 451 -2.04 -19.20 -14.28
N CYS A 452 -1.93 -20.14 -13.35
CA CYS A 452 -1.46 -19.93 -12.01
C CYS A 452 -0.63 -21.14 -11.57
N ALA A 453 0.49 -20.92 -10.91
CA ALA A 453 1.32 -21.99 -10.36
C ALA A 453 2.22 -21.50 -9.24
N ALA A 454 2.70 -22.42 -8.43
CA ALA A 454 3.77 -22.26 -7.48
C ALA A 454 5.01 -23.01 -7.95
N PHE A 455 6.19 -22.41 -7.80
CA PHE A 455 7.49 -23.05 -7.91
C PHE A 455 8.11 -23.10 -6.53
N VAL A 456 8.54 -24.26 -6.08
CA VAL A 456 8.97 -24.51 -4.71
C VAL A 456 10.37 -25.10 -4.72
N LEU A 457 11.29 -24.44 -4.02
CA LEU A 457 12.65 -24.95 -3.85
C LEU A 457 12.99 -25.16 -2.37
N ARG A 458 13.40 -26.39 -2.04
CA ARG A 458 14.04 -26.68 -0.75
C ARG A 458 15.32 -25.87 -0.62
N HIS A 459 15.52 -25.18 0.50
CA HIS A 459 16.59 -24.20 0.61
C HIS A 459 18.01 -24.79 0.45
N ASN A 460 18.21 -26.03 0.87
CA ASN A 460 19.49 -26.74 0.71
C ASN A 460 19.53 -27.62 -0.57
N ILE A 461 18.77 -27.25 -1.62
CA ILE A 461 18.83 -27.90 -2.93
C ILE A 461 20.21 -27.73 -3.58
N GLU A 462 20.57 -28.61 -4.50
CA GLU A 462 21.89 -28.64 -5.13
C GLU A 462 22.12 -27.38 -6.02
N LYS A 463 23.35 -26.90 -6.01
CA LYS A 463 23.76 -25.79 -6.89
C LYS A 463 23.52 -26.15 -8.38
N GLY A 464 22.98 -25.18 -9.12
CA GLY A 464 22.72 -25.38 -10.54
C GLY A 464 21.40 -26.09 -10.86
N HIS A 465 20.59 -26.44 -9.84
CA HIS A 465 19.24 -26.95 -10.05
C HIS A 465 18.45 -25.92 -10.88
N THR A 466 17.83 -26.39 -11.95
CA THR A 466 16.92 -25.61 -12.81
C THR A 466 15.47 -26.02 -12.52
N PRO A 467 14.52 -25.11 -12.63
CA PRO A 467 13.11 -25.44 -12.43
C PRO A 467 12.63 -26.60 -13.30
N ARG A 468 11.88 -27.50 -12.71
CA ARG A 468 11.30 -28.69 -13.32
C ARG A 468 9.86 -28.84 -12.90
N LYS A 469 9.11 -29.72 -13.59
CA LYS A 469 7.71 -30.00 -13.24
C LYS A 469 7.54 -30.55 -11.80
N GLU A 470 8.58 -31.24 -11.26
CA GLU A 470 8.61 -31.75 -9.90
C GLU A 470 8.69 -30.64 -8.84
N ASP A 471 9.18 -29.46 -9.21
CA ASP A 471 9.24 -28.27 -8.35
C ASP A 471 7.92 -27.49 -8.35
N MET A 472 6.98 -27.86 -9.22
CA MET A 472 5.70 -27.18 -9.31
C MET A 472 4.70 -27.71 -8.29
N ARG A 473 3.85 -26.81 -7.81
CA ARG A 473 2.69 -27.07 -6.95
C ARG A 473 1.52 -26.21 -7.42
N SER A 474 0.33 -26.57 -7.01
CA SER A 474 -0.81 -25.67 -7.10
C SER A 474 -0.69 -24.55 -6.07
N VAL A 475 -1.28 -23.39 -6.34
CA VAL A 475 -1.34 -22.30 -5.36
C VAL A 475 -2.09 -22.75 -4.13
N ALA A 476 -3.17 -23.51 -4.28
CA ALA A 476 -3.95 -24.07 -3.17
C ALA A 476 -3.13 -25.01 -2.27
N GLU A 477 -2.12 -25.72 -2.79
CA GLU A 477 -1.19 -26.48 -1.95
C GLU A 477 -0.33 -25.56 -1.06
N ILE A 478 0.12 -24.44 -1.59
CA ILE A 478 0.89 -23.47 -0.80
C ILE A 478 -0.01 -22.72 0.20
N GLU A 479 -1.26 -22.43 -0.16
CA GLU A 479 -2.25 -21.89 0.77
C GLU A 479 -2.46 -22.82 1.98
N ARG A 480 -2.61 -24.13 1.74
CA ARG A 480 -2.74 -25.12 2.82
C ARG A 480 -1.49 -25.25 3.67
N LEU A 481 -0.31 -25.12 3.05
CA LEU A 481 0.97 -25.24 3.73
C LEU A 481 1.27 -24.02 4.63
N THR A 482 0.98 -22.80 4.13
CA THR A 482 1.33 -21.56 4.79
C THR A 482 0.19 -20.94 5.59
N GLY A 483 -1.05 -21.38 5.31
CA GLY A 483 -2.27 -20.82 5.89
C GLY A 483 -2.61 -19.41 5.38
N PHE A 484 -1.90 -18.88 4.36
CA PHE A 484 -2.28 -17.63 3.67
C PHE A 484 -3.24 -17.92 2.53
N THR A 485 -4.02 -16.90 2.13
CA THR A 485 -4.84 -16.94 0.92
C THR A 485 -4.21 -16.00 -0.11
N PHE A 486 -3.81 -16.56 -1.25
CA PHE A 486 -3.15 -15.84 -2.33
C PHE A 486 -4.12 -15.52 -3.47
N PHE A 487 -3.87 -14.44 -4.20
CA PHE A 487 -4.70 -14.00 -5.35
C PHE A 487 -6.20 -13.96 -5.02
N ALA A 488 -6.54 -13.59 -3.79
CA ALA A 488 -7.91 -13.60 -3.28
C ALA A 488 -8.84 -12.66 -4.07
N ASN A 489 -8.28 -11.60 -4.66
CA ASN A 489 -9.03 -10.64 -5.46
C ASN A 489 -9.36 -11.14 -6.87
N ILE A 490 -8.90 -12.34 -7.26
CA ILE A 490 -9.22 -13.00 -8.53
C ILE A 490 -9.95 -14.32 -8.25
N PRO A 491 -11.28 -14.29 -8.06
CA PRO A 491 -12.05 -15.46 -7.68
C PRO A 491 -11.97 -16.64 -8.67
N ASN A 492 -11.71 -16.34 -9.94
CA ASN A 492 -11.56 -17.31 -11.03
C ASN A 492 -10.10 -17.69 -11.31
N ALA A 493 -9.13 -17.28 -10.47
CA ALA A 493 -7.76 -17.77 -10.57
C ALA A 493 -7.73 -19.32 -10.44
N PRO A 494 -7.09 -20.06 -11.37
CA PRO A 494 -7.08 -21.53 -11.36
C PRO A 494 -6.10 -22.07 -10.31
N LYS A 495 -6.35 -21.80 -9.01
CA LYS A 495 -5.43 -22.08 -7.90
C LYS A 495 -5.24 -23.55 -7.60
N ASP A 496 -6.22 -24.39 -7.92
CA ASP A 496 -6.18 -25.83 -7.62
C ASP A 496 -5.40 -26.64 -8.66
N ASN A 497 -5.19 -26.08 -9.85
CA ASN A 497 -4.64 -26.80 -10.98
C ASN A 497 -3.53 -25.99 -11.67
N TYR A 498 -2.53 -26.72 -12.14
CA TYR A 498 -1.48 -26.17 -13.01
C TYR A 498 -1.13 -27.21 -14.09
N ASN A 499 -0.63 -26.73 -15.22
CA ASN A 499 -0.14 -27.58 -16.28
C ASN A 499 1.32 -27.19 -16.58
N PRO A 500 2.31 -28.08 -16.37
CA PRO A 500 3.71 -27.79 -16.61
C PRO A 500 3.99 -27.26 -18.03
N SER A 501 3.28 -27.77 -19.03
CA SER A 501 3.47 -27.33 -20.42
C SER A 501 3.07 -25.87 -20.65
N ASP A 502 2.16 -25.29 -19.84
CA ASP A 502 1.82 -23.87 -19.91
C ASP A 502 3.03 -22.98 -19.50
N TRP A 503 4.00 -23.55 -18.81
CA TRP A 503 5.20 -22.90 -18.28
C TRP A 503 6.47 -23.28 -19.06
N GLY A 504 6.36 -24.16 -20.04
CA GLY A 504 7.51 -24.64 -20.84
C GLY A 504 8.30 -25.78 -20.16
N LEU A 505 7.66 -26.55 -19.26
CA LEU A 505 8.24 -27.66 -18.50
C LEU A 505 7.62 -29.01 -18.88
#